data_e9ae574c78f23ecd9f090a1e691a4175
#
_entry.id   e9ae574c78f23ecd9f090a1e691a4175
#
_cell.length_a   1.000
_cell.length_b   1.000
_cell.length_c   1.000
_cell.angle_alpha   90.00
_cell.angle_beta   90.00
_cell.angle_gamma   90.00
#
_symmetry.space_group_name_H-M   'P 1'
#
loop_
_entity.id
_entity.type
_entity.pdbx_description
1 polymer ?
#
loop_
_entity_poly.entity_id
_entity_poly.type
_entity_poly.pdbx_seq_one_letter_code
_entity_poly.pdbx_strand_id
1 'polypeptide(L)'
;MKDRKKIFLKTLNENLQEKSHESLVAVFPVLLLVLFNGLFIIPINNGLLLQFVFGSLLVMLGMIFFNLGAEKSMSHIGELVGSSLVKTKKIRLIVPIIFLLGFMITISEPDLQVLAHQVTSIPNSVLIATVAIGVGFFLALAILRILFGWSLSKMLIGLYAIVLILSAFIPKSFLSVAFDSGGVTTGPMTVPFIMALGLGISSVRSDNKAEDDSFGLVALCSIGPILMVMILSLFFSGDLNVSIEKSLYPMDTYELKTIFLQAFPTYMKEIGVALLPIVMFFEIYNFIFLKVSKETHIKIGMGLLYTYIGLFLFMCGANVGFVSMGNYIGSMLPSYLIIPFGMIIGFLIVRVEPAVAILTKQVEQITEGAISERVMLFSLSVGVSLAIGLSLTRIIFDFSIMYIMVPGLLIALVLTFFVPNIFTAIAFDSGGVASGPMTATFLLPLAQGACILQGKDIASYGFGVVALVALAPLITIQLLGLIYKFKQSHVKSEVFENKILEMFENYDDKDIIEF
;
A
#
# COMPACT_ATOMS: atom_id res chain seq x y z
N MET A 1 23.07 27.16 22.34
CA MET A 1 21.99 27.40 21.34
C MET A 1 22.50 27.37 19.91
N LYS A 2 23.60 28.02 19.55
CA LYS A 2 24.17 28.00 18.18
C LYS A 2 24.57 26.59 17.69
N ASP A 3 25.16 25.77 18.54
CA ASP A 3 25.58 24.41 18.14
C ASP A 3 24.40 23.45 17.94
N ARG A 4 23.35 23.51 18.76
CA ARG A 4 22.13 22.74 18.54
C ARG A 4 21.44 23.13 17.24
N LYS A 5 21.43 24.42 16.87
CA LYS A 5 20.87 24.89 15.61
C LYS A 5 21.70 24.45 14.40
N LYS A 6 23.02 24.39 14.53
CA LYS A 6 23.94 23.89 13.49
C LYS A 6 23.79 22.37 13.26
N ILE A 7 23.71 21.60 14.33
CA ILE A 7 23.45 20.15 14.27
C ILE A 7 22.08 19.88 13.65
N PHE A 8 21.04 20.59 14.09
CA PHE A 8 19.68 20.45 13.53
C PHE A 8 19.64 20.76 12.02
N LEU A 9 20.29 21.84 11.57
CA LEU A 9 20.33 22.19 10.14
C LEU A 9 21.14 21.18 9.32
N LYS A 10 22.20 20.59 9.89
CA LYS A 10 22.98 19.55 9.23
C LYS A 10 22.17 18.27 9.05
N THR A 11 21.52 17.79 10.12
CA THR A 11 20.66 16.59 10.08
C THR A 11 19.47 16.80 9.15
N LEU A 12 18.86 18.00 9.11
CA LEU A 12 17.77 18.32 8.18
C LEU A 12 18.25 18.27 6.73
N ASN A 13 19.46 18.78 6.45
CA ASN A 13 20.01 18.78 5.09
C ASN A 13 20.37 17.35 4.64
N GLU A 14 20.94 16.52 5.54
CA GLU A 14 21.25 15.13 5.26
C GLU A 14 19.97 14.32 4.96
N ASN A 15 18.93 14.44 5.78
CA ASN A 15 17.64 13.81 5.54
C ASN A 15 16.98 14.29 4.24
N LEU A 16 17.04 15.58 3.93
CA LEU A 16 16.51 16.11 2.67
C LEU A 16 17.28 15.58 1.45
N GLN A 17 18.61 15.46 1.52
CA GLN A 17 19.40 14.90 0.43
C GLN A 17 19.09 13.41 0.22
N GLU A 18 18.98 12.64 1.30
CA GLU A 18 18.59 11.23 1.25
C GLU A 18 17.22 11.07 0.57
N LYS A 19 16.19 11.78 1.06
CA LYS A 19 14.83 11.70 0.50
C LYS A 19 14.73 12.23 -0.93
N SER A 20 15.52 13.24 -1.29
CA SER A 20 15.60 13.73 -2.67
C SER A 20 16.22 12.69 -3.60
N HIS A 21 17.26 12.00 -3.16
CA HIS A 21 17.88 10.93 -3.93
C HIS A 21 16.93 9.73 -4.09
N GLU A 22 16.27 9.29 -3.01
CA GLU A 22 15.26 8.21 -3.04
C GLU A 22 14.14 8.54 -4.05
N SER A 23 13.57 9.75 -3.98
CA SER A 23 12.49 10.19 -4.86
C SER A 23 12.93 10.28 -6.32
N LEU A 24 14.14 10.77 -6.60
CA LEU A 24 14.68 10.83 -7.95
C LEU A 24 14.89 9.44 -8.54
N VAL A 25 15.51 8.53 -7.78
CA VAL A 25 15.76 7.13 -8.21
C VAL A 25 14.44 6.38 -8.43
N ALA A 26 13.37 6.74 -7.72
CA ALA A 26 12.05 6.14 -7.88
C ALA A 26 11.35 6.64 -9.15
N VAL A 27 11.21 7.94 -9.35
CA VAL A 27 10.37 8.53 -10.40
C VAL A 27 11.08 8.62 -11.75
N PHE A 28 12.39 8.91 -11.76
CA PHE A 28 13.14 9.16 -12.99
C PHE A 28 13.12 7.99 -13.99
N PRO A 29 13.25 6.71 -13.59
CA PRO A 29 13.14 5.58 -14.53
C PRO A 29 11.76 5.48 -15.20
N VAL A 30 10.68 5.77 -14.45
CA VAL A 30 9.31 5.81 -15.00
C VAL A 30 9.18 6.92 -16.03
N LEU A 31 9.69 8.11 -15.70
CA LEU A 31 9.72 9.26 -16.61
C LEU A 31 10.47 8.92 -17.90
N LEU A 32 11.68 8.37 -17.80
CA LEU A 32 12.48 7.99 -18.96
C LEU A 32 11.79 6.95 -19.84
N LEU A 33 11.15 5.93 -19.25
CA LEU A 33 10.46 4.90 -19.99
C LEU A 33 9.27 5.45 -20.78
N VAL A 34 8.50 6.35 -20.18
CA VAL A 34 7.36 7.02 -20.86
C VAL A 34 7.85 7.96 -21.95
N LEU A 35 8.93 8.73 -21.73
CA LEU A 35 9.55 9.57 -22.74
C LEU A 35 10.06 8.74 -23.92
N PHE A 36 10.75 7.62 -23.65
CA PHE A 36 11.22 6.69 -24.68
C PHE A 36 10.06 6.14 -25.50
N ASN A 37 8.97 5.74 -24.84
CA ASN A 37 7.76 5.26 -25.52
C ASN A 37 7.19 6.34 -26.45
N GLY A 38 7.09 7.59 -25.98
CA GLY A 38 6.58 8.73 -26.75
C GLY A 38 7.45 9.14 -27.92
N LEU A 39 8.76 8.93 -27.84
CA LEU A 39 9.69 9.29 -28.91
C LEU A 39 9.79 8.22 -30.01
N PHE A 40 9.64 6.92 -29.64
CA PHE A 40 10.02 5.81 -30.53
C PHE A 40 8.87 4.87 -30.90
N ILE A 41 7.79 4.80 -30.09
CA ILE A 41 6.76 3.77 -30.23
C ILE A 41 5.39 4.35 -30.60
N ILE A 42 4.90 5.33 -29.85
CA ILE A 42 3.60 5.96 -30.11
C ILE A 42 3.73 7.49 -30.14
N PRO A 43 3.04 8.17 -31.07
CA PRO A 43 3.08 9.63 -31.15
C PRO A 43 2.34 10.23 -29.97
N ILE A 44 3.08 10.77 -28.99
CA ILE A 44 2.49 11.50 -27.85
C ILE A 44 2.50 13.00 -28.18
N ASN A 45 1.35 13.66 -27.96
CA ASN A 45 1.25 15.11 -28.10
C ASN A 45 2.20 15.81 -27.09
N ASN A 46 2.90 16.87 -27.55
CA ASN A 46 3.83 17.65 -26.74
C ASN A 46 3.18 18.20 -25.45
N GLY A 47 1.90 18.61 -25.50
CA GLY A 47 1.17 19.09 -24.34
C GLY A 47 1.01 18.02 -23.27
N LEU A 48 0.60 16.79 -23.66
CA LEU A 48 0.47 15.66 -22.74
C LEU A 48 1.83 15.22 -22.18
N LEU A 49 2.87 15.26 -23.01
CA LEU A 49 4.24 14.94 -22.58
C LEU A 49 4.75 15.93 -21.53
N LEU A 50 4.55 17.24 -21.75
CA LEU A 50 4.87 18.27 -20.78
C LEU A 50 4.04 18.15 -19.50
N GLN A 51 2.74 17.79 -19.62
CA GLN A 51 1.86 17.53 -18.49
C GLN A 51 2.42 16.39 -17.61
N PHE A 52 2.87 15.31 -18.24
CA PHE A 52 3.47 14.17 -17.54
C PHE A 52 4.81 14.54 -16.89
N VAL A 53 5.68 15.28 -17.59
CA VAL A 53 6.97 15.74 -17.03
C VAL A 53 6.74 16.62 -15.81
N PHE A 54 5.84 17.61 -15.91
CA PHE A 54 5.53 18.49 -14.80
C PHE A 54 4.84 17.73 -13.65
N GLY A 55 3.92 16.80 -13.97
CA GLY A 55 3.33 15.88 -12.99
C GLY A 55 4.39 15.04 -12.27
N SER A 56 5.39 14.52 -12.99
CA SER A 56 6.50 13.75 -12.40
C SER A 56 7.34 14.59 -11.44
N LEU A 57 7.59 15.87 -11.75
CA LEU A 57 8.27 16.79 -10.83
C LEU A 57 7.46 17.02 -9.55
N LEU A 58 6.14 17.19 -9.68
CA LEU A 58 5.25 17.34 -8.52
C LEU A 58 5.22 16.06 -7.67
N VAL A 59 5.17 14.88 -8.29
CA VAL A 59 5.25 13.58 -7.59
C VAL A 59 6.57 13.46 -6.82
N MET A 60 7.71 13.81 -7.45
CA MET A 60 9.02 13.79 -6.78
C MET A 60 9.06 14.71 -5.55
N LEU A 61 8.62 15.95 -5.70
CA LEU A 61 8.55 16.90 -4.59
C LEU A 61 7.57 16.42 -3.51
N GLY A 62 6.42 15.90 -3.94
CA GLY A 62 5.40 15.35 -3.07
C GLY A 62 5.93 14.20 -2.21
N MET A 63 6.66 13.25 -2.80
CA MET A 63 7.28 12.14 -2.08
C MET A 63 8.28 12.61 -1.02
N ILE A 64 9.12 13.61 -1.34
CA ILE A 64 10.11 14.15 -0.39
C ILE A 64 9.41 14.66 0.88
N PHE A 65 8.44 15.56 0.70
CA PHE A 65 7.71 16.16 1.83
C PHE A 65 6.83 15.14 2.54
N PHE A 66 6.18 14.24 1.80
CA PHE A 66 5.32 13.23 2.39
C PHE A 66 6.12 12.26 3.29
N ASN A 67 7.23 11.69 2.79
CA ASN A 67 8.04 10.75 3.57
C ASN A 67 8.60 11.39 4.85
N LEU A 68 9.06 12.66 4.75
CA LEU A 68 9.50 13.43 5.93
C LEU A 68 8.36 13.73 6.91
N GLY A 69 7.17 13.94 6.40
CA GLY A 69 5.98 14.28 7.18
C GLY A 69 5.34 13.07 7.85
N ALA A 70 5.09 12.01 7.10
CA ALA A 70 4.39 10.80 7.56
C ALA A 70 5.11 10.11 8.71
N GLU A 71 6.43 10.01 8.64
CA GLU A 71 7.25 9.46 9.73
C GLU A 71 7.11 10.26 11.04
N LYS A 72 7.08 11.62 10.95
CA LYS A 72 7.00 12.51 12.12
C LYS A 72 5.58 12.75 12.63
N SER A 73 4.56 12.46 11.83
CA SER A 73 3.16 12.67 12.19
C SER A 73 2.39 11.36 12.27
N MET A 74 2.02 10.75 11.14
CA MET A 74 1.13 9.59 11.08
C MET A 74 1.68 8.40 11.86
N SER A 75 2.96 8.06 11.63
CA SER A 75 3.61 6.96 12.35
C SER A 75 3.72 7.27 13.85
N HIS A 76 4.12 8.48 14.21
CA HIS A 76 4.27 8.86 15.62
C HIS A 76 2.93 8.93 16.35
N ILE A 77 1.88 9.46 15.73
CA ILE A 77 0.51 9.46 16.28
C ILE A 77 0.02 8.02 16.47
N GLY A 78 0.17 7.14 15.47
CA GLY A 78 -0.23 5.74 15.55
C GLY A 78 0.41 5.01 16.73
N GLU A 79 1.73 5.15 16.90
CA GLU A 79 2.49 4.55 18.00
C GLU A 79 2.03 5.05 19.38
N LEU A 80 1.87 6.38 19.54
CA LEU A 80 1.39 6.97 20.80
C LEU A 80 -0.02 6.51 21.15
N VAL A 81 -0.93 6.48 20.18
CA VAL A 81 -2.30 6.01 20.37
C VAL A 81 -2.31 4.53 20.71
N GLY A 82 -1.59 3.69 19.96
CA GLY A 82 -1.51 2.25 20.18
C GLY A 82 -1.00 1.90 21.58
N SER A 83 0.13 2.46 21.96
CA SER A 83 0.73 2.22 23.28
C SER A 83 -0.16 2.73 24.44
N SER A 84 -0.82 3.87 24.25
CA SER A 84 -1.74 4.44 25.26
C SER A 84 -2.99 3.58 25.44
N LEU A 85 -3.59 3.10 24.33
CA LEU A 85 -4.82 2.30 24.38
C LEU A 85 -4.64 1.01 25.16
N VAL A 86 -3.56 0.27 24.90
CA VAL A 86 -3.28 -1.00 25.58
C VAL A 86 -3.09 -0.80 27.08
N LYS A 87 -2.44 0.30 27.50
CA LYS A 87 -2.26 0.64 28.92
C LYS A 87 -3.57 0.81 29.67
N THR A 88 -4.67 1.13 29.01
CA THR A 88 -5.99 1.27 29.67
C THR A 88 -6.56 -0.07 30.14
N LYS A 89 -6.16 -1.20 29.53
CA LYS A 89 -6.65 -2.57 29.81
C LYS A 89 -8.18 -2.73 29.71
N LYS A 90 -8.90 -1.78 29.12
CA LYS A 90 -10.38 -1.76 29.04
C LYS A 90 -10.84 -2.03 27.61
N ILE A 91 -11.12 -3.29 27.27
CA ILE A 91 -11.57 -3.70 25.93
C ILE A 91 -12.80 -2.91 25.47
N ARG A 92 -13.76 -2.63 26.37
CA ARG A 92 -14.97 -1.85 26.09
C ARG A 92 -14.67 -0.41 25.60
N LEU A 93 -13.49 0.12 25.91
CA LEU A 93 -13.03 1.43 25.48
C LEU A 93 -12.13 1.32 24.23
N ILE A 94 -11.30 0.29 24.15
CA ILE A 94 -10.38 0.05 23.05
C ILE A 94 -11.14 -0.16 21.74
N VAL A 95 -12.13 -1.06 21.72
CA VAL A 95 -12.85 -1.45 20.49
C VAL A 95 -13.56 -0.27 19.82
N PRO A 96 -14.38 0.57 20.49
CA PRO A 96 -15.01 1.72 19.85
C PRO A 96 -14.03 2.78 19.36
N ILE A 97 -12.95 3.03 20.11
CA ILE A 97 -11.92 4.02 19.70
C ILE A 97 -11.21 3.54 18.44
N ILE A 98 -10.81 2.27 18.40
CA ILE A 98 -10.12 1.69 17.22
C ILE A 98 -11.06 1.64 16.02
N PHE A 99 -12.34 1.26 16.22
CA PHE A 99 -13.34 1.30 15.15
C PHE A 99 -13.46 2.71 14.57
N LEU A 100 -13.67 3.71 15.43
CA LEU A 100 -13.79 5.11 15.02
C LEU A 100 -12.53 5.59 14.29
N LEU A 101 -11.36 5.20 14.78
CA LEU A 101 -10.07 5.52 14.20
C LEU A 101 -9.93 4.94 12.78
N GLY A 102 -10.18 3.63 12.60
CA GLY A 102 -10.16 2.98 11.30
C GLY A 102 -11.16 3.60 10.33
N PHE A 103 -12.36 3.93 10.80
CA PHE A 103 -13.38 4.62 10.02
C PHE A 103 -12.91 6.01 9.56
N MET A 104 -12.37 6.84 10.49
CA MET A 104 -11.93 8.21 10.16
C MET A 104 -10.73 8.23 9.22
N ILE A 105 -9.75 7.35 9.42
CA ILE A 105 -8.57 7.26 8.56
C ILE A 105 -8.97 6.85 7.14
N THR A 106 -9.90 5.90 7.01
CA THR A 106 -10.34 5.42 5.70
C THR A 106 -11.14 6.46 4.93
N ILE A 107 -12.01 7.23 5.57
CA ILE A 107 -12.67 8.37 4.92
C ILE A 107 -11.66 9.40 4.42
N SER A 108 -10.54 9.52 5.14
CA SER A 108 -9.46 10.43 4.81
C SER A 108 -8.57 9.95 3.67
N GLU A 109 -8.72 8.69 3.21
CA GLU A 109 -7.87 8.11 2.17
C GLU A 109 -8.20 8.68 0.79
N PRO A 110 -7.26 9.39 0.12
CA PRO A 110 -7.53 10.00 -1.19
C PRO A 110 -7.86 8.99 -2.28
N ASP A 111 -7.20 7.82 -2.26
CA ASP A 111 -7.39 6.79 -3.28
C ASP A 111 -8.81 6.22 -3.25
N LEU A 112 -9.43 6.14 -2.07
CA LEU A 112 -10.82 5.74 -1.92
C LEU A 112 -11.77 6.78 -2.54
N GLN A 113 -11.44 8.07 -2.46
CA GLN A 113 -12.21 9.13 -3.12
C GLN A 113 -12.16 8.95 -4.64
N VAL A 114 -10.96 8.67 -5.20
CA VAL A 114 -10.77 8.40 -6.63
C VAL A 114 -11.61 7.20 -7.07
N LEU A 115 -11.56 6.08 -6.36
CA LEU A 115 -12.39 4.90 -6.66
C LEU A 115 -13.88 5.23 -6.64
N ALA A 116 -14.34 5.96 -5.62
CA ALA A 116 -15.75 6.32 -5.47
C ALA A 116 -16.25 7.22 -6.61
N HIS A 117 -15.42 8.14 -7.10
CA HIS A 117 -15.76 8.99 -8.25
C HIS A 117 -15.85 8.21 -9.56
N GLN A 118 -15.09 7.13 -9.72
CA GLN A 118 -15.14 6.29 -10.92
C GLN A 118 -16.39 5.40 -10.98
N VAL A 119 -16.97 5.01 -9.84
CA VAL A 119 -18.14 4.14 -9.74
C VAL A 119 -19.41 4.99 -9.65
N THR A 120 -20.02 5.34 -10.79
CA THR A 120 -21.14 6.30 -10.85
C THR A 120 -22.50 5.73 -10.47
N SER A 121 -22.67 4.40 -10.46
CA SER A 121 -23.94 3.74 -10.09
C SER A 121 -24.27 3.81 -8.60
N ILE A 122 -23.27 4.07 -7.76
CA ILE A 122 -23.40 4.13 -6.30
C ILE A 122 -23.05 5.55 -5.85
N PRO A 123 -23.87 6.20 -5.00
CA PRO A 123 -23.47 7.49 -4.44
C PRO A 123 -22.13 7.40 -3.71
N ASN A 124 -21.20 8.32 -4.01
CA ASN A 124 -19.84 8.31 -3.46
C ASN A 124 -19.83 8.19 -1.93
N SER A 125 -20.71 8.94 -1.25
CA SER A 125 -20.83 8.90 0.22
C SER A 125 -21.21 7.51 0.75
N VAL A 126 -22.06 6.77 0.02
CA VAL A 126 -22.47 5.41 0.41
C VAL A 126 -21.30 4.45 0.25
N LEU A 127 -20.60 4.48 -0.89
CA LEU A 127 -19.45 3.62 -1.14
C LEU A 127 -18.32 3.89 -0.10
N ILE A 128 -17.97 5.15 0.10
CA ILE A 128 -16.93 5.56 1.05
C ILE A 128 -17.30 5.14 2.49
N ALA A 129 -18.55 5.41 2.92
CA ALA A 129 -18.99 5.03 4.27
C ALA A 129 -18.99 3.51 4.46
N THR A 130 -19.44 2.74 3.47
CA THR A 130 -19.48 1.27 3.51
C THR A 130 -18.08 0.70 3.67
N VAL A 131 -17.15 1.18 2.88
CA VAL A 131 -15.74 0.79 2.92
C VAL A 131 -15.10 1.17 4.25
N ALA A 132 -15.34 2.40 4.73
CA ALA A 132 -14.80 2.89 6.00
C ALA A 132 -15.33 2.10 7.22
N ILE A 133 -16.60 1.70 7.22
CA ILE A 133 -17.18 0.79 8.22
C ILE A 133 -16.43 -0.55 8.19
N GLY A 134 -16.15 -1.08 6.99
CA GLY A 134 -15.38 -2.30 6.81
C GLY A 134 -14.00 -2.21 7.47
N VAL A 135 -13.23 -1.19 7.13
CA VAL A 135 -11.89 -0.99 7.72
C VAL A 135 -11.96 -0.80 9.24
N GLY A 136 -12.89 0.04 9.71
CA GLY A 136 -13.07 0.27 11.16
C GLY A 136 -13.34 -1.02 11.94
N PHE A 137 -14.26 -1.86 11.43
CA PHE A 137 -14.59 -3.14 12.04
C PHE A 137 -13.39 -4.11 12.01
N PHE A 138 -12.72 -4.22 10.87
CA PHE A 138 -11.59 -5.14 10.72
C PHE A 138 -10.32 -4.66 11.43
N LEU A 139 -10.11 -3.35 11.58
CA LEU A 139 -9.06 -2.83 12.43
C LEU A 139 -9.31 -3.17 13.91
N ALA A 140 -10.55 -3.02 14.38
CA ALA A 140 -10.92 -3.44 15.73
C ALA A 140 -10.71 -4.95 15.93
N LEU A 141 -11.08 -5.77 14.95
CA LEU A 141 -10.85 -7.22 14.95
C LEU A 141 -9.34 -7.55 14.94
N ALA A 142 -8.53 -6.81 14.19
CA ALA A 142 -7.09 -6.97 14.14
C ALA A 142 -6.42 -6.66 15.50
N ILE A 143 -6.88 -5.63 16.19
CA ILE A 143 -6.40 -5.31 17.53
C ILE A 143 -6.85 -6.37 18.57
N LEU A 144 -8.08 -6.85 18.47
CA LEU A 144 -8.55 -7.96 19.32
C LEU A 144 -7.72 -9.22 19.08
N ARG A 145 -7.32 -9.51 17.84
CA ARG A 145 -6.39 -10.60 17.51
C ARG A 145 -5.10 -10.48 18.32
N ILE A 146 -4.48 -9.29 18.33
CA ILE A 146 -3.23 -9.04 19.05
C ILE A 146 -3.45 -9.22 20.57
N LEU A 147 -4.54 -8.68 21.12
CA LEU A 147 -4.83 -8.74 22.55
C LEU A 147 -5.13 -10.16 23.04
N PHE A 148 -5.81 -10.98 22.23
CA PHE A 148 -6.16 -12.36 22.57
C PHE A 148 -5.16 -13.40 22.07
N GLY A 149 -4.15 -13.01 21.30
CA GLY A 149 -3.14 -13.91 20.74
C GLY A 149 -3.69 -14.86 19.69
N TRP A 150 -4.71 -14.46 18.90
CA TRP A 150 -5.28 -15.30 17.84
C TRP A 150 -4.32 -15.40 16.66
N SER A 151 -4.23 -16.61 16.08
CA SER A 151 -3.38 -16.87 14.92
C SER A 151 -3.86 -16.10 13.69
N LEU A 152 -2.98 -15.26 13.12
CA LEU A 152 -3.27 -14.49 11.90
C LEU A 152 -3.60 -15.42 10.73
N SER A 153 -2.80 -16.48 10.50
CA SER A 153 -2.99 -17.41 9.38
C SER A 153 -4.37 -18.08 9.42
N LYS A 154 -4.84 -18.51 10.60
CA LYS A 154 -6.18 -19.11 10.73
C LYS A 154 -7.29 -18.10 10.45
N MET A 155 -7.13 -16.85 10.89
CA MET A 155 -8.09 -15.78 10.60
C MET A 155 -8.13 -15.45 9.11
N LEU A 156 -6.96 -15.32 8.46
CA LEU A 156 -6.88 -15.07 7.02
C LEU A 156 -7.55 -16.19 6.22
N ILE A 157 -7.28 -17.47 6.56
CA ILE A 157 -7.91 -18.61 5.89
C ILE A 157 -9.44 -18.53 6.02
N GLY A 158 -9.96 -18.31 7.23
CA GLY A 158 -11.41 -18.22 7.46
C GLY A 158 -12.06 -17.05 6.72
N LEU A 159 -11.45 -15.86 6.78
CA LEU A 159 -11.98 -14.66 6.15
C LEU A 159 -11.91 -14.73 4.62
N TYR A 160 -10.80 -15.18 4.04
CA TYR A 160 -10.71 -15.37 2.59
C TYR A 160 -11.60 -16.50 2.08
N ALA A 161 -11.86 -17.55 2.89
CA ALA A 161 -12.88 -18.54 2.55
C ALA A 161 -14.27 -17.90 2.44
N ILE A 162 -14.64 -17.00 3.35
CA ILE A 162 -15.89 -16.23 3.28
C ILE A 162 -15.91 -15.35 2.02
N VAL A 163 -14.81 -14.62 1.72
CA VAL A 163 -14.67 -13.82 0.50
C VAL A 163 -14.90 -14.66 -0.75
N LEU A 164 -14.25 -15.83 -0.85
CA LEU A 164 -14.35 -16.71 -2.01
C LEU A 164 -15.76 -17.32 -2.16
N ILE A 165 -16.40 -17.71 -1.06
CA ILE A 165 -17.78 -18.22 -1.09
C ILE A 165 -18.73 -17.09 -1.54
N LEU A 166 -18.60 -15.90 -0.96
CA LEU A 166 -19.45 -14.76 -1.29
C LEU A 166 -19.26 -14.32 -2.75
N SER A 167 -18.03 -14.36 -3.26
CA SER A 167 -17.69 -13.98 -4.64
C SER A 167 -18.44 -14.80 -5.70
N ALA A 168 -18.89 -16.02 -5.39
CA ALA A 168 -19.67 -16.85 -6.30
C ALA A 168 -21.10 -16.30 -6.55
N PHE A 169 -21.59 -15.41 -5.69
CA PHE A 169 -22.93 -14.83 -5.76
C PHE A 169 -22.94 -13.38 -6.28
N ILE A 170 -21.77 -12.78 -6.49
CA ILE A 170 -21.62 -11.36 -6.84
C ILE A 170 -21.46 -11.18 -8.36
N PRO A 171 -22.12 -10.17 -9.00
CA PRO A 171 -21.92 -9.85 -10.41
C PRO A 171 -20.45 -9.51 -10.73
N LYS A 172 -19.97 -9.89 -11.92
CA LYS A 172 -18.56 -9.74 -12.33
C LYS A 172 -18.05 -8.30 -12.25
N SER A 173 -18.89 -7.32 -12.60
CA SER A 173 -18.54 -5.89 -12.54
C SER A 173 -18.30 -5.42 -11.08
N PHE A 174 -19.19 -5.79 -10.17
CA PHE A 174 -19.02 -5.51 -8.73
C PHE A 174 -17.84 -6.24 -8.11
N LEU A 175 -17.58 -7.45 -8.58
CA LEU A 175 -16.51 -8.28 -8.05
C LEU A 175 -15.13 -7.64 -8.26
N SER A 176 -14.87 -7.11 -9.45
CA SER A 176 -13.62 -6.40 -9.75
C SER A 176 -13.44 -5.17 -8.85
N VAL A 177 -14.49 -4.36 -8.69
CA VAL A 177 -14.47 -3.18 -7.81
C VAL A 177 -14.35 -3.56 -6.33
N ALA A 178 -15.02 -4.64 -5.90
CA ALA A 178 -14.94 -5.11 -4.52
C ALA A 178 -13.51 -5.54 -4.16
N PHE A 179 -12.85 -6.30 -5.02
CA PHE A 179 -11.46 -6.70 -4.79
C PHE A 179 -10.50 -5.49 -4.85
N ASP A 180 -10.70 -4.56 -5.78
CA ASP A 180 -9.90 -3.33 -5.87
C ASP A 180 -10.07 -2.45 -4.62
N SER A 181 -11.27 -2.40 -4.03
CA SER A 181 -11.51 -1.62 -2.81
C SER A 181 -10.62 -2.05 -1.64
N GLY A 182 -10.25 -3.33 -1.55
CA GLY A 182 -9.33 -3.83 -0.54
C GLY A 182 -7.92 -3.24 -0.64
N GLY A 183 -7.43 -3.01 -1.86
CA GLY A 183 -6.13 -2.39 -2.10
C GLY A 183 -6.16 -0.86 -1.96
N VAL A 184 -7.19 -0.22 -2.52
CA VAL A 184 -7.33 1.25 -2.54
C VAL A 184 -7.47 1.86 -1.14
N THR A 185 -8.00 1.12 -0.16
CA THR A 185 -8.18 1.62 1.21
C THR A 185 -6.92 1.62 2.06
N THR A 186 -5.87 1.00 1.60
CA THR A 186 -4.59 0.89 2.30
C THR A 186 -3.52 1.72 1.58
N GLY A 187 -3.76 3.02 1.51
CA GLY A 187 -2.91 3.99 0.82
C GLY A 187 -1.97 4.78 1.76
N PRO A 188 -1.50 5.94 1.29
CA PRO A 188 -0.41 6.67 1.94
C PRO A 188 -0.74 7.20 3.34
N MET A 189 -2.01 7.42 3.68
CA MET A 189 -2.38 7.89 5.02
C MET A 189 -2.64 6.71 5.97
N THR A 190 -3.33 5.70 5.49
CA THR A 190 -3.80 4.56 6.28
C THR A 190 -2.65 3.66 6.73
N VAL A 191 -1.73 3.32 5.82
CA VAL A 191 -0.65 2.35 6.07
C VAL A 191 0.31 2.81 7.17
N PRO A 192 0.95 4.00 7.10
CA PRO A 192 1.90 4.43 8.13
C PRO A 192 1.28 4.48 9.51
N PHE A 193 0.01 4.88 9.57
CA PHE A 193 -0.72 4.97 10.82
C PHE A 193 -1.05 3.60 11.41
N ILE A 194 -1.64 2.69 10.62
CA ILE A 194 -2.05 1.36 11.09
C ILE A 194 -0.82 0.53 11.50
N MET A 195 0.25 0.58 10.73
CA MET A 195 1.49 -0.13 11.06
C MET A 195 2.10 0.41 12.36
N ALA A 196 2.18 1.71 12.51
CA ALA A 196 2.69 2.32 13.74
C ALA A 196 1.76 2.07 14.94
N LEU A 197 0.45 1.99 14.73
CA LEU A 197 -0.51 1.57 15.77
C LEU A 197 -0.21 0.14 16.25
N GLY A 198 0.08 -0.78 15.31
CA GLY A 198 0.49 -2.15 15.64
C GLY A 198 1.78 -2.20 16.45
N LEU A 199 2.80 -1.43 16.02
CA LEU A 199 4.05 -1.27 16.77
C LEU A 199 3.84 -0.72 18.17
N GLY A 200 3.01 0.33 18.30
CA GLY A 200 2.68 0.93 19.60
C GLY A 200 1.97 -0.05 20.54
N ILE A 201 1.14 -0.93 20.00
CA ILE A 201 0.45 -1.97 20.78
C ILE A 201 1.43 -3.08 21.20
N SER A 202 2.26 -3.55 20.28
CA SER A 202 3.21 -4.63 20.54
C SER A 202 4.33 -4.20 21.47
N SER A 203 4.77 -2.94 21.43
CA SER A 203 5.82 -2.40 22.32
C SER A 203 5.48 -2.44 23.81
N VAL A 204 4.20 -2.53 24.16
CA VAL A 204 3.74 -2.65 25.56
C VAL A 204 3.71 -4.10 26.03
N ARG A 205 3.83 -5.07 25.11
CA ARG A 205 3.87 -6.51 25.40
C ARG A 205 5.31 -6.95 25.62
N SER A 206 5.51 -7.89 26.55
CA SER A 206 6.83 -8.44 26.90
C SER A 206 7.02 -9.89 26.40
N ASP A 207 6.11 -10.41 25.58
CA ASP A 207 6.16 -11.78 25.11
C ASP A 207 6.93 -11.89 23.78
N ASN A 208 7.54 -13.05 23.52
CA ASN A 208 8.35 -13.33 22.33
C ASN A 208 7.58 -13.26 21.00
N LYS A 209 6.25 -13.09 21.03
CA LYS A 209 5.39 -12.96 19.86
C LYS A 209 5.03 -11.51 19.54
N ALA A 210 5.46 -10.56 20.35
CA ALA A 210 5.10 -9.15 20.20
C ALA A 210 5.54 -8.59 18.83
N GLU A 211 6.71 -8.98 18.35
CA GLU A 211 7.25 -8.56 17.05
C GLU A 211 6.44 -9.14 15.88
N ASP A 212 6.16 -10.45 15.90
CA ASP A 212 5.34 -11.11 14.88
C ASP A 212 3.92 -10.51 14.82
N ASP A 213 3.36 -10.16 15.97
CA ASP A 213 2.01 -9.62 16.09
C ASP A 213 1.89 -8.14 15.70
N SER A 214 3.01 -7.42 15.56
CA SER A 214 3.01 -6.01 15.10
C SER A 214 2.53 -5.85 13.67
N PHE A 215 2.69 -6.89 12.85
CA PHE A 215 2.22 -6.98 11.47
C PHE A 215 0.87 -7.71 11.36
N GLY A 216 0.25 -7.64 10.19
CA GLY A 216 -1.01 -8.29 9.86
C GLY A 216 -2.25 -7.44 10.15
N LEU A 217 -2.07 -6.17 10.55
CA LEU A 217 -3.20 -5.24 10.74
C LEU A 217 -3.71 -4.74 9.39
N VAL A 218 -2.81 -4.32 8.50
CA VAL A 218 -3.17 -3.83 7.17
C VAL A 218 -3.83 -4.95 6.37
N ALA A 219 -3.32 -6.18 6.50
CA ALA A 219 -3.89 -7.39 5.91
C ALA A 219 -5.38 -7.57 6.25
N LEU A 220 -5.73 -7.50 7.53
CA LEU A 220 -7.12 -7.63 7.97
C LEU A 220 -7.95 -6.42 7.52
N CYS A 221 -7.40 -5.21 7.61
CA CYS A 221 -8.08 -3.99 7.14
C CYS A 221 -8.40 -4.02 5.64
N SER A 222 -7.62 -4.71 4.81
CA SER A 222 -7.89 -4.86 3.38
C SER A 222 -9.06 -5.81 3.08
N ILE A 223 -9.32 -6.81 3.93
CA ILE A 223 -10.43 -7.75 3.75
C ILE A 223 -11.78 -7.09 4.04
N GLY A 224 -11.81 -6.15 4.99
CA GLY A 224 -13.04 -5.44 5.38
C GLY A 224 -13.76 -4.77 4.20
N PRO A 225 -13.10 -3.89 3.44
CA PRO A 225 -13.65 -3.27 2.24
C PRO A 225 -14.17 -4.28 1.22
N ILE A 226 -13.40 -5.33 0.93
CA ILE A 226 -13.80 -6.38 -0.03
C ILE A 226 -15.16 -6.96 0.37
N LEU A 227 -15.30 -7.42 1.62
CA LEU A 227 -16.53 -7.99 2.13
C LEU A 227 -17.68 -6.98 2.15
N MET A 228 -17.41 -5.74 2.58
CA MET A 228 -18.47 -4.73 2.67
C MET A 228 -18.97 -4.26 1.30
N VAL A 229 -18.10 -4.14 0.29
CA VAL A 229 -18.52 -3.83 -1.08
C VAL A 229 -19.26 -5.02 -1.71
N MET A 230 -18.85 -6.27 -1.44
CA MET A 230 -19.60 -7.45 -1.86
C MET A 230 -21.00 -7.48 -1.22
N ILE A 231 -21.13 -7.18 0.07
CA ILE A 231 -22.42 -7.09 0.76
C ILE A 231 -23.25 -5.94 0.16
N LEU A 232 -22.64 -4.78 -0.10
CA LEU A 232 -23.31 -3.64 -0.71
C LEU A 232 -23.91 -4.00 -2.07
N SER A 233 -23.20 -4.80 -2.87
CA SER A 233 -23.66 -5.22 -4.19
C SER A 233 -24.95 -6.06 -4.16
N LEU A 234 -25.26 -6.72 -3.03
CA LEU A 234 -26.51 -7.48 -2.87
C LEU A 234 -27.74 -6.56 -2.74
N PHE A 235 -27.55 -5.30 -2.40
CA PHE A 235 -28.62 -4.29 -2.26
C PHE A 235 -28.76 -3.39 -3.50
N PHE A 236 -27.79 -3.42 -4.41
CA PHE A 236 -27.82 -2.65 -5.66
C PHE A 236 -28.14 -3.57 -6.83
N SER A 237 -29.32 -3.35 -7.44
CA SER A 237 -29.76 -4.11 -8.62
C SER A 237 -29.33 -3.36 -9.88
N GLY A 238 -28.45 -3.93 -10.69
CA GLY A 238 -28.04 -3.38 -11.98
C GLY A 238 -26.56 -3.51 -12.27
N ASP A 239 -26.19 -3.24 -13.51
CA ASP A 239 -24.78 -3.20 -13.92
C ASP A 239 -24.10 -1.94 -13.39
N LEU A 240 -22.83 -2.08 -13.00
CA LEU A 240 -22.02 -0.93 -12.62
C LEU A 240 -21.73 -0.06 -13.84
N ASN A 241 -22.19 1.17 -13.80
CA ASN A 241 -21.72 2.19 -14.73
C ASN A 241 -20.43 2.82 -14.19
N VAL A 242 -19.44 2.88 -15.02
CA VAL A 242 -18.13 3.48 -14.72
C VAL A 242 -17.95 4.69 -15.60
N SER A 243 -17.62 5.83 -15.01
CA SER A 243 -17.14 6.99 -15.74
C SER A 243 -15.62 7.02 -15.71
N ILE A 244 -15.00 6.99 -16.88
CA ILE A 244 -13.60 7.38 -17.00
C ILE A 244 -13.60 8.91 -16.92
N GLU A 245 -12.84 9.48 -16.00
CA GLU A 245 -12.55 10.91 -16.05
C GLU A 245 -12.00 11.24 -17.44
N LYS A 246 -12.63 12.22 -18.11
CA LYS A 246 -12.14 12.69 -19.39
C LYS A 246 -10.70 13.12 -19.21
N SER A 247 -9.78 12.30 -19.71
CA SER A 247 -8.37 12.64 -19.73
C SER A 247 -8.20 13.96 -20.51
N LEU A 248 -7.67 14.96 -19.84
CA LEU A 248 -7.41 16.25 -20.44
C LEU A 248 -6.09 16.14 -21.22
N TYR A 249 -6.18 16.23 -22.53
CA TYR A 249 -5.01 16.23 -23.41
C TYR A 249 -4.75 17.68 -23.88
N PRO A 250 -3.90 18.44 -23.17
CA PRO A 250 -3.60 19.82 -23.55
C PRO A 250 -2.93 19.85 -24.92
N MET A 251 -3.37 20.75 -25.78
CA MET A 251 -2.77 20.96 -27.09
C MET A 251 -1.63 21.99 -27.06
N ASP A 252 -1.67 22.90 -26.08
CA ASP A 252 -0.67 23.95 -25.92
C ASP A 252 -0.27 24.19 -24.44
N THR A 253 0.74 25.05 -24.25
CA THR A 253 1.27 25.41 -22.94
C THR A 253 0.28 26.21 -22.09
N TYR A 254 -0.64 26.93 -22.73
CA TYR A 254 -1.65 27.72 -22.04
C TYR A 254 -2.71 26.84 -21.39
N GLU A 255 -3.19 25.83 -22.13
CA GLU A 255 -4.10 24.82 -21.59
C GLU A 255 -3.45 24.06 -20.44
N LEU A 256 -2.19 23.68 -20.59
CA LEU A 256 -1.42 23.02 -19.52
C LEU A 256 -1.39 23.87 -18.23
N LYS A 257 -1.06 25.15 -18.36
CA LYS A 257 -1.08 26.07 -17.22
C LYS A 257 -2.46 26.15 -16.57
N THR A 258 -3.51 26.21 -17.37
CA THR A 258 -4.89 26.30 -16.88
C THR A 258 -5.30 25.04 -16.11
N ILE A 259 -4.95 23.85 -16.61
CA ILE A 259 -5.21 22.56 -15.96
C ILE A 259 -4.58 22.54 -14.56
N PHE A 260 -3.30 22.88 -14.43
CA PHE A 260 -2.63 22.87 -13.13
C PHE A 260 -3.14 23.98 -12.21
N LEU A 261 -3.43 25.17 -12.71
CA LEU A 261 -4.00 26.26 -11.89
C LEU A 261 -5.37 25.92 -11.31
N GLN A 262 -6.16 25.10 -12.00
CA GLN A 262 -7.45 24.61 -11.49
C GLN A 262 -7.26 23.42 -10.55
N ALA A 263 -6.32 22.53 -10.84
CA ALA A 263 -6.03 21.35 -10.04
C ALA A 263 -5.46 21.70 -8.66
N PHE A 264 -4.54 22.68 -8.57
CA PHE A 264 -3.89 23.04 -7.31
C PHE A 264 -4.88 23.37 -6.18
N PRO A 265 -5.83 24.31 -6.31
CA PRO A 265 -6.77 24.61 -5.24
C PRO A 265 -7.71 23.45 -4.93
N THR A 266 -8.04 22.63 -5.94
CA THR A 266 -8.88 21.45 -5.76
C THR A 266 -8.19 20.44 -4.85
N TYR A 267 -6.98 20.00 -5.20
CA TYR A 267 -6.24 19.03 -4.38
C TYR A 267 -5.80 19.58 -3.04
N MET A 268 -5.49 20.87 -2.93
CA MET A 268 -5.26 21.53 -1.64
C MET A 268 -6.47 21.38 -0.71
N LYS A 269 -7.66 21.63 -1.22
CA LYS A 269 -8.91 21.50 -0.45
C LYS A 269 -9.20 20.05 -0.11
N GLU A 270 -9.10 19.14 -1.07
CA GLU A 270 -9.37 17.71 -0.88
C GLU A 270 -8.47 17.12 0.20
N ILE A 271 -7.16 17.31 0.11
CA ILE A 271 -6.21 16.79 1.09
C ILE A 271 -6.36 17.49 2.45
N GLY A 272 -6.70 18.79 2.46
CA GLY A 272 -7.01 19.51 3.72
C GLY A 272 -8.22 18.90 4.43
N VAL A 273 -9.29 18.64 3.68
CA VAL A 273 -10.50 17.98 4.22
C VAL A 273 -10.22 16.54 4.63
N ALA A 274 -9.41 15.82 3.86
CA ALA A 274 -9.02 14.44 4.16
C ALA A 274 -8.18 14.33 5.45
N LEU A 275 -7.26 15.25 5.72
CA LEU A 275 -6.44 15.25 6.95
C LEU A 275 -7.22 15.69 8.20
N LEU A 276 -8.29 16.46 8.03
CA LEU A 276 -9.03 17.07 9.14
C LEU A 276 -9.52 16.04 10.18
N PRO A 277 -10.16 14.89 9.81
CA PRO A 277 -10.62 13.91 10.78
C PRO A 277 -9.49 13.35 11.65
N ILE A 278 -8.32 13.09 11.08
CA ILE A 278 -7.15 12.55 11.78
C ILE A 278 -6.61 13.59 12.76
N VAL A 279 -6.50 14.84 12.31
CA VAL A 279 -6.03 15.95 13.16
C VAL A 279 -7.00 16.17 14.32
N MET A 280 -8.31 16.23 14.06
CA MET A 280 -9.33 16.38 15.11
C MET A 280 -9.29 15.21 16.10
N PHE A 281 -9.19 13.98 15.59
CA PHE A 281 -9.07 12.80 16.46
C PHE A 281 -7.82 12.92 17.36
N PHE A 282 -6.66 13.24 16.78
CA PHE A 282 -5.42 13.37 17.54
C PHE A 282 -5.52 14.45 18.62
N GLU A 283 -6.06 15.63 18.29
CA GLU A 283 -6.21 16.72 19.28
C GLU A 283 -7.14 16.35 20.43
N ILE A 284 -8.32 15.75 20.12
CA ILE A 284 -9.27 15.29 21.13
C ILE A 284 -8.63 14.19 21.99
N TYR A 285 -7.98 13.21 21.35
CA TYR A 285 -7.37 12.09 22.04
C TYR A 285 -6.18 12.54 22.91
N ASN A 286 -5.38 13.48 22.39
CA ASN A 286 -4.27 14.09 23.12
C ASN A 286 -4.76 14.85 24.36
N PHE A 287 -5.83 15.64 24.22
CA PHE A 287 -6.40 16.40 25.34
C PHE A 287 -6.90 15.49 26.46
N ILE A 288 -7.54 14.37 26.11
CA ILE A 288 -8.17 13.46 27.08
C ILE A 288 -7.16 12.45 27.66
N PHE A 289 -6.34 11.82 26.82
CA PHE A 289 -5.57 10.63 27.19
C PHE A 289 -4.05 10.81 27.14
N LEU A 290 -3.49 11.39 26.06
CA LEU A 290 -2.04 11.38 25.82
C LEU A 290 -1.30 12.45 26.62
N LYS A 291 -1.80 13.70 26.60
CA LYS A 291 -1.17 14.87 27.23
C LYS A 291 0.32 15.01 26.87
N VAL A 292 0.61 14.91 25.58
CA VAL A 292 2.00 14.96 25.08
C VAL A 292 2.68 16.29 25.43
N SER A 293 4.01 16.29 25.50
CA SER A 293 4.79 17.50 25.74
C SER A 293 4.61 18.51 24.60
N LYS A 294 4.75 19.80 24.90
CA LYS A 294 4.67 20.89 23.88
C LYS A 294 5.67 20.66 22.74
N GLU A 295 6.85 20.12 23.04
CA GLU A 295 7.88 19.83 22.03
C GLU A 295 7.41 18.72 21.07
N THR A 296 6.84 17.65 21.59
CA THR A 296 6.27 16.55 20.80
C THR A 296 5.08 17.03 19.97
N HIS A 297 4.20 17.85 20.57
CA HIS A 297 3.05 18.39 19.86
C HIS A 297 3.46 19.26 18.65
N ILE A 298 4.47 20.13 18.83
CA ILE A 298 5.02 20.94 17.72
C ILE A 298 5.66 20.05 16.63
N LYS A 299 6.40 19.00 17.01
CA LYS A 299 6.99 18.06 16.05
C LYS A 299 5.92 17.35 15.21
N ILE A 300 4.84 16.89 15.84
CA ILE A 300 3.70 16.27 15.16
C ILE A 300 3.03 17.29 14.22
N GLY A 301 2.76 18.51 14.68
CA GLY A 301 2.16 19.56 13.87
C GLY A 301 3.02 19.93 12.63
N MET A 302 4.34 20.01 12.79
CA MET A 302 5.25 20.20 11.65
C MET A 302 5.24 18.99 10.70
N GLY A 303 5.18 17.76 11.24
CA GLY A 303 5.03 16.54 10.45
C GLY A 303 3.73 16.56 9.64
N LEU A 304 2.60 16.91 10.25
CA LEU A 304 1.31 17.03 9.57
C LEU A 304 1.34 18.08 8.45
N LEU A 305 2.02 19.21 8.66
CA LEU A 305 2.20 20.21 7.61
C LEU A 305 3.00 19.67 6.41
N TYR A 306 4.09 18.93 6.67
CA TYR A 306 4.88 18.29 5.62
C TYR A 306 4.08 17.19 4.91
N THR A 307 3.31 16.39 5.65
CA THR A 307 2.39 15.39 5.07
C THR A 307 1.36 16.06 4.18
N TYR A 308 0.75 17.16 4.61
CA TYR A 308 -0.22 17.92 3.81
C TYR A 308 0.39 18.43 2.51
N ILE A 309 1.54 19.13 2.58
CA ILE A 309 2.22 19.66 1.40
C ILE A 309 2.64 18.51 0.47
N GLY A 310 3.23 17.47 1.03
CA GLY A 310 3.71 16.31 0.27
C GLY A 310 2.59 15.59 -0.44
N LEU A 311 1.52 15.28 0.26
CA LEU A 311 0.39 14.53 -0.30
C LEU A 311 -0.38 15.34 -1.34
N PHE A 312 -0.58 16.63 -1.10
CA PHE A 312 -1.19 17.54 -2.07
C PHE A 312 -0.38 17.62 -3.39
N LEU A 313 0.93 17.82 -3.32
CA LEU A 313 1.79 17.85 -4.50
C LEU A 313 1.81 16.51 -5.22
N PHE A 314 1.93 15.42 -4.46
CA PHE A 314 1.93 14.06 -4.98
C PHE A 314 0.63 13.75 -5.73
N MET A 315 -0.53 13.97 -5.09
CA MET A 315 -1.84 13.67 -5.68
C MET A 315 -2.15 14.57 -6.88
N CYS A 316 -1.76 15.85 -6.83
CA CYS A 316 -1.89 16.73 -7.98
C CYS A 316 -1.04 16.24 -9.17
N GLY A 317 0.23 15.87 -8.93
CA GLY A 317 1.12 15.33 -9.96
C GLY A 317 0.64 13.99 -10.53
N ALA A 318 0.20 13.08 -9.66
CA ALA A 318 -0.29 11.76 -10.02
C ALA A 318 -1.60 11.83 -10.82
N ASN A 319 -2.62 12.49 -10.31
CA ASN A 319 -3.92 12.56 -10.98
C ASN A 319 -3.88 13.38 -12.28
N VAL A 320 -3.20 14.53 -12.30
CA VAL A 320 -3.13 15.33 -13.51
C VAL A 320 -2.17 14.71 -14.54
N GLY A 321 -0.95 14.32 -14.11
CA GLY A 321 0.09 13.86 -15.02
C GLY A 321 -0.05 12.39 -15.40
N PHE A 322 -0.13 11.51 -14.42
CA PHE A 322 -0.04 10.06 -14.65
C PHE A 322 -1.33 9.43 -15.15
N VAL A 323 -2.52 9.85 -14.65
CA VAL A 323 -3.81 9.31 -15.11
C VAL A 323 -3.98 9.52 -16.61
N SER A 324 -3.79 10.74 -17.09
CA SER A 324 -3.93 11.07 -18.51
C SER A 324 -2.93 10.31 -19.39
N MET A 325 -1.68 10.21 -18.94
CA MET A 325 -0.63 9.48 -19.65
C MET A 325 -0.89 7.97 -19.66
N GLY A 326 -1.31 7.38 -18.54
CA GLY A 326 -1.66 5.96 -18.44
C GLY A 326 -2.78 5.59 -19.40
N ASN A 327 -3.89 6.33 -19.39
CA ASN A 327 -5.01 6.15 -20.31
C ASN A 327 -4.58 6.28 -21.79
N TYR A 328 -3.77 7.28 -22.12
CA TYR A 328 -3.30 7.49 -23.48
C TYR A 328 -2.43 6.32 -23.96
N ILE A 329 -1.44 5.92 -23.19
CA ILE A 329 -0.56 4.80 -23.54
C ILE A 329 -1.39 3.52 -23.66
N GLY A 330 -2.30 3.25 -22.73
CA GLY A 330 -3.17 2.07 -22.77
C GLY A 330 -4.04 2.02 -24.00
N SER A 331 -4.56 3.16 -24.48
CA SER A 331 -5.43 3.25 -25.66
C SER A 331 -4.69 3.28 -27.00
N MET A 332 -3.38 3.55 -27.01
CA MET A 332 -2.61 3.69 -28.25
C MET A 332 -1.57 2.60 -28.46
N LEU A 333 -1.14 1.92 -27.39
CA LEU A 333 -0.07 0.93 -27.48
C LEU A 333 -0.60 -0.38 -28.10
N PRO A 334 0.07 -0.95 -29.13
CA PRO A 334 -0.33 -2.23 -29.72
C PRO A 334 -0.42 -3.36 -28.69
N SER A 335 -1.39 -4.27 -28.88
CA SER A 335 -1.70 -5.34 -27.91
C SER A 335 -0.51 -6.25 -27.57
N TYR A 336 0.43 -6.45 -28.51
CA TYR A 336 1.63 -7.25 -28.27
C TYR A 336 2.72 -6.51 -27.47
N LEU A 337 2.69 -5.17 -27.42
CA LEU A 337 3.64 -4.36 -26.65
C LEU A 337 3.10 -3.97 -25.27
N ILE A 338 1.77 -3.93 -25.09
CA ILE A 338 1.18 -3.42 -23.86
C ILE A 338 1.51 -4.31 -22.63
N ILE A 339 1.60 -5.63 -22.83
CA ILE A 339 1.95 -6.57 -21.75
C ILE A 339 3.39 -6.34 -21.28
N PRO A 340 4.45 -6.42 -22.14
CA PRO A 340 5.81 -6.20 -21.70
C PRO A 340 6.02 -4.76 -21.16
N PHE A 341 5.41 -3.75 -21.79
CA PHE A 341 5.45 -2.38 -21.29
C PHE A 341 4.83 -2.27 -19.89
N GLY A 342 3.63 -2.83 -19.69
CA GLY A 342 2.96 -2.85 -18.40
C GLY A 342 3.78 -3.59 -17.32
N MET A 343 4.44 -4.68 -17.66
CA MET A 343 5.33 -5.40 -16.75
C MET A 343 6.53 -4.55 -16.33
N ILE A 344 7.17 -3.84 -17.26
CA ILE A 344 8.31 -2.96 -16.96
C ILE A 344 7.85 -1.79 -16.07
N ILE A 345 6.73 -1.14 -16.42
CA ILE A 345 6.16 -0.07 -15.60
C ILE A 345 5.78 -0.58 -14.21
N GLY A 346 5.10 -1.72 -14.12
CA GLY A 346 4.73 -2.32 -12.84
C GLY A 346 5.95 -2.61 -11.95
N PHE A 347 7.06 -3.06 -12.54
CA PHE A 347 8.32 -3.23 -11.83
C PHE A 347 8.88 -1.92 -11.26
N LEU A 348 8.79 -0.83 -12.01
CA LEU A 348 9.34 0.47 -11.64
C LEU A 348 8.44 1.21 -10.64
N ILE A 349 7.12 1.12 -10.81
CA ILE A 349 6.15 1.99 -10.13
C ILE A 349 6.06 1.70 -8.62
N VAL A 350 6.36 0.49 -8.19
CA VAL A 350 6.40 0.10 -6.76
C VAL A 350 7.33 1.01 -5.95
N ARG A 351 8.42 1.47 -6.56
CA ARG A 351 9.37 2.38 -5.90
C ARG A 351 8.82 3.79 -5.73
N VAL A 352 7.82 4.15 -6.52
CA VAL A 352 7.16 5.47 -6.47
C VAL A 352 6.02 5.48 -5.44
N GLU A 353 5.61 4.30 -4.94
CA GLU A 353 4.59 4.20 -3.89
C GLU A 353 5.12 4.68 -2.53
N PRO A 354 4.58 5.78 -1.96
CA PRO A 354 5.11 6.33 -0.72
C PRO A 354 5.01 5.37 0.47
N ALA A 355 3.93 4.59 0.54
CA ALA A 355 3.69 3.63 1.61
C ALA A 355 4.68 2.45 1.58
N VAL A 356 5.18 2.06 0.39
CA VAL A 356 6.16 0.97 0.23
C VAL A 356 7.48 1.34 0.89
N ALA A 357 7.96 2.58 0.73
CA ALA A 357 9.19 3.03 1.37
C ALA A 357 9.11 2.95 2.91
N ILE A 358 7.93 3.28 3.47
CA ILE A 358 7.70 3.20 4.91
C ILE A 358 7.67 1.74 5.38
N LEU A 359 6.93 0.88 4.66
CA LEU A 359 6.82 -0.55 4.99
C LEU A 359 8.19 -1.24 4.95
N THR A 360 8.95 -1.09 3.86
CA THR A 360 10.23 -1.79 3.69
C THR A 360 11.24 -1.39 4.74
N LYS A 361 11.29 -0.11 5.10
CA LYS A 361 12.13 0.40 6.18
C LYS A 361 11.72 -0.13 7.57
N GLN A 362 10.42 -0.18 7.84
CA GLN A 362 9.92 -0.75 9.10
C GLN A 362 10.19 -2.24 9.22
N VAL A 363 10.02 -3.00 8.13
CA VAL A 363 10.36 -4.43 8.10
C VAL A 363 11.84 -4.65 8.36
N GLU A 364 12.73 -3.88 7.74
CA GLU A 364 14.17 -3.98 7.98
C GLU A 364 14.54 -3.67 9.43
N GLN A 365 13.94 -2.64 10.03
CA GLN A 365 14.16 -2.26 11.42
C GLN A 365 13.69 -3.35 12.41
N ILE A 366 12.47 -3.89 12.23
CA ILE A 366 11.89 -4.88 13.14
C ILE A 366 12.60 -6.22 13.00
N THR A 367 13.01 -6.60 11.79
CA THR A 367 13.74 -7.84 11.56
C THR A 367 15.25 -7.72 11.79
N GLU A 368 15.72 -6.60 12.37
CA GLU A 368 17.14 -6.30 12.63
C GLU A 368 18.02 -6.50 11.39
N GLY A 369 17.51 -6.16 10.20
CA GLY A 369 18.19 -6.31 8.92
C GLY A 369 18.16 -7.73 8.33
N ALA A 370 17.50 -8.70 8.97
CA ALA A 370 17.34 -10.06 8.42
C ALA A 370 16.61 -10.05 7.06
N ILE A 371 15.68 -9.10 6.89
CA ILE A 371 15.01 -8.81 5.61
C ILE A 371 15.42 -7.38 5.22
N SER A 372 16.38 -7.25 4.29
CA SER A 372 16.81 -5.92 3.85
C SER A 372 15.77 -5.25 2.97
N GLU A 373 15.66 -3.93 3.08
CA GLU A 373 14.80 -3.08 2.26
C GLU A 373 14.92 -3.39 0.76
N ARG A 374 16.15 -3.55 0.26
CA ARG A 374 16.43 -3.82 -1.16
C ARG A 374 15.84 -5.14 -1.65
N VAL A 375 15.97 -6.20 -0.85
CA VAL A 375 15.45 -7.55 -1.20
C VAL A 375 13.94 -7.53 -1.20
N MET A 376 13.34 -6.89 -0.21
CA MET A 376 11.89 -6.75 -0.14
C MET A 376 11.35 -5.93 -1.30
N LEU A 377 11.96 -4.78 -1.60
CA LEU A 377 11.57 -3.92 -2.71
C LEU A 377 11.68 -4.64 -4.06
N PHE A 378 12.74 -5.42 -4.28
CA PHE A 378 12.90 -6.23 -5.49
C PHE A 378 11.81 -7.30 -5.60
N SER A 379 11.51 -8.01 -4.51
CA SER A 379 10.45 -9.03 -4.47
C SER A 379 9.08 -8.43 -4.78
N LEU A 380 8.75 -7.27 -4.20
CA LEU A 380 7.53 -6.51 -4.50
C LEU A 380 7.49 -6.09 -5.98
N SER A 381 8.60 -5.54 -6.50
CA SER A 381 8.68 -5.08 -7.90
C SER A 381 8.44 -6.23 -8.90
N VAL A 382 9.05 -7.40 -8.66
CA VAL A 382 8.81 -8.60 -9.47
C VAL A 382 7.34 -9.04 -9.39
N GLY A 383 6.78 -9.07 -8.18
CA GLY A 383 5.39 -9.44 -7.96
C GLY A 383 4.42 -8.54 -8.71
N VAL A 384 4.56 -7.23 -8.55
CA VAL A 384 3.69 -6.24 -9.23
C VAL A 384 3.88 -6.29 -10.74
N SER A 385 5.11 -6.48 -11.24
CA SER A 385 5.38 -6.68 -12.67
C SER A 385 4.55 -7.83 -13.24
N LEU A 386 4.57 -8.99 -12.57
CA LEU A 386 3.80 -10.17 -12.99
C LEU A 386 2.29 -9.93 -12.88
N ALA A 387 1.82 -9.25 -11.82
CA ALA A 387 0.42 -8.92 -11.64
C ALA A 387 -0.13 -8.05 -12.76
N ILE A 388 0.62 -7.02 -13.17
CA ILE A 388 0.23 -6.16 -14.29
C ILE A 388 0.26 -6.92 -15.60
N GLY A 389 1.28 -7.76 -15.83
CA GLY A 389 1.32 -8.65 -16.99
C GLY A 389 0.08 -9.54 -17.08
N LEU A 390 -0.32 -10.18 -15.99
CA LEU A 390 -1.53 -11.00 -15.91
C LEU A 390 -2.81 -10.18 -16.09
N SER A 391 -2.87 -8.96 -15.52
CA SER A 391 -4.02 -8.07 -15.66
C SER A 391 -4.24 -7.65 -17.13
N LEU A 392 -3.18 -7.25 -17.83
CA LEU A 392 -3.25 -6.88 -19.25
C LEU A 392 -3.52 -8.11 -20.14
N THR A 393 -2.94 -9.27 -19.82
CA THR A 393 -3.24 -10.54 -20.49
C THR A 393 -4.74 -10.87 -20.39
N ARG A 394 -5.35 -10.69 -19.21
CA ARG A 394 -6.78 -10.89 -19.00
C ARG A 394 -7.64 -10.01 -19.92
N ILE A 395 -7.25 -8.75 -20.11
CA ILE A 395 -7.98 -7.81 -20.99
C ILE A 395 -7.91 -8.27 -22.44
N ILE A 396 -6.72 -8.71 -22.90
CA ILE A 396 -6.51 -9.12 -24.29
C ILE A 396 -7.21 -10.44 -24.60
N PHE A 397 -7.09 -11.44 -23.71
CA PHE A 397 -7.63 -12.80 -23.92
C PHE A 397 -9.04 -13.03 -23.36
N ASP A 398 -9.68 -12.00 -22.79
CA ASP A 398 -11.09 -12.01 -22.39
C ASP A 398 -11.48 -13.07 -21.37
N PHE A 399 -10.73 -13.17 -20.27
CA PHE A 399 -11.07 -14.08 -19.16
C PHE A 399 -11.33 -13.38 -17.83
N SER A 400 -12.12 -14.02 -16.99
CA SER A 400 -12.52 -13.46 -15.69
C SER A 400 -11.33 -13.32 -14.74
N ILE A 401 -11.33 -12.26 -13.92
CA ILE A 401 -10.36 -12.04 -12.84
C ILE A 401 -10.28 -13.25 -11.89
N MET A 402 -11.37 -13.98 -11.70
CA MET A 402 -11.44 -15.13 -10.80
C MET A 402 -10.49 -16.27 -11.17
N TYR A 403 -10.16 -16.41 -12.47
CA TYR A 403 -9.17 -17.41 -12.91
C TYR A 403 -7.74 -17.12 -12.39
N ILE A 404 -7.47 -15.89 -11.96
CA ILE A 404 -6.20 -15.51 -11.33
C ILE A 404 -6.36 -15.39 -9.82
N MET A 405 -7.44 -14.72 -9.35
CA MET A 405 -7.64 -14.44 -7.93
C MET A 405 -7.82 -15.73 -7.10
N VAL A 406 -8.64 -16.68 -7.57
CA VAL A 406 -8.89 -17.91 -6.80
C VAL A 406 -7.62 -18.74 -6.65
N PRO A 407 -6.91 -19.13 -7.73
CA PRO A 407 -5.67 -19.87 -7.58
C PRO A 407 -4.60 -19.09 -6.81
N GLY A 408 -4.47 -17.78 -7.06
CA GLY A 408 -3.50 -16.93 -6.38
C GLY A 408 -3.74 -16.84 -4.87
N LEU A 409 -4.98 -16.62 -4.44
CA LEU A 409 -5.35 -16.63 -3.03
C LEU A 409 -5.14 -18.02 -2.40
N LEU A 410 -5.51 -19.08 -3.09
CA LEU A 410 -5.28 -20.44 -2.60
C LEU A 410 -3.78 -20.72 -2.41
N ILE A 411 -2.93 -20.35 -3.37
CA ILE A 411 -1.47 -20.46 -3.25
C ILE A 411 -0.97 -19.64 -2.06
N ALA A 412 -1.40 -18.38 -1.93
CA ALA A 412 -1.02 -17.52 -0.82
C ALA A 412 -1.42 -18.12 0.54
N LEU A 413 -2.63 -18.65 0.66
CA LEU A 413 -3.11 -19.29 1.89
C LEU A 413 -2.39 -20.61 2.20
N VAL A 414 -2.08 -21.43 1.19
CA VAL A 414 -1.30 -22.67 1.36
C VAL A 414 0.11 -22.35 1.82
N LEU A 415 0.75 -21.32 1.27
CA LEU A 415 2.09 -20.89 1.67
C LEU A 415 2.17 -20.52 3.16
N THR A 416 1.09 -20.02 3.77
CA THR A 416 1.08 -19.67 5.21
C THR A 416 1.41 -20.85 6.14
N PHE A 417 1.25 -22.09 5.70
CA PHE A 417 1.61 -23.27 6.48
C PHE A 417 3.10 -23.60 6.43
N PHE A 418 3.82 -23.09 5.47
CA PHE A 418 5.22 -23.45 5.21
C PHE A 418 6.23 -22.37 5.63
N VAL A 419 5.78 -21.13 5.71
CA VAL A 419 6.63 -19.96 6.04
C VAL A 419 6.53 -19.58 7.51
N PRO A 420 7.54 -18.89 8.08
CA PRO A 420 7.43 -18.28 9.41
C PRO A 420 6.28 -17.25 9.47
N ASN A 421 5.61 -17.14 10.63
CA ASN A 421 4.45 -16.27 10.82
C ASN A 421 4.70 -14.81 10.45
N ILE A 422 5.88 -14.30 10.75
CA ILE A 422 6.26 -12.92 10.41
C ILE A 422 6.23 -12.67 8.89
N PHE A 423 6.71 -13.62 8.07
CA PHE A 423 6.66 -13.49 6.61
C PHE A 423 5.22 -13.55 6.08
N THR A 424 4.35 -14.34 6.69
CA THR A 424 2.91 -14.34 6.37
C THR A 424 2.32 -12.96 6.67
N ALA A 425 2.58 -12.41 7.84
CA ALA A 425 2.04 -11.12 8.24
C ALA A 425 2.54 -9.98 7.32
N ILE A 426 3.87 -9.93 7.08
CA ILE A 426 4.48 -8.94 6.17
C ILE A 426 3.93 -9.11 4.73
N ALA A 427 3.79 -10.33 4.23
CA ALA A 427 3.28 -10.58 2.88
C ALA A 427 1.87 -10.03 2.69
N PHE A 428 0.97 -10.32 3.62
CA PHE A 428 -0.41 -9.87 3.53
C PHE A 428 -0.55 -8.35 3.77
N ASP A 429 0.24 -7.76 4.66
CA ASP A 429 0.32 -6.30 4.80
C ASP A 429 0.87 -5.63 3.53
N SER A 430 1.90 -6.24 2.92
CA SER A 430 2.51 -5.73 1.68
C SER A 430 1.53 -5.68 0.50
N GLY A 431 0.54 -6.58 0.46
CA GLY A 431 -0.50 -6.58 -0.56
C GLY A 431 -1.27 -5.26 -0.59
N GLY A 432 -1.74 -4.81 0.57
CA GLY A 432 -2.40 -3.52 0.68
C GLY A 432 -1.48 -2.34 0.38
N VAL A 433 -0.23 -2.41 0.83
CA VAL A 433 0.75 -1.32 0.67
C VAL A 433 1.20 -1.13 -0.79
N ALA A 434 1.36 -2.21 -1.56
CA ALA A 434 1.83 -2.15 -2.94
C ALA A 434 0.77 -1.65 -3.94
N SER A 435 -0.49 -1.63 -3.54
CA SER A 435 -1.64 -1.24 -4.36
C SER A 435 -2.11 0.20 -4.11
N GLY A 436 -1.22 1.11 -3.79
CA GLY A 436 -1.49 2.50 -3.43
C GLY A 436 -1.72 3.45 -4.63
N PRO A 437 -1.51 4.77 -4.41
CA PRO A 437 -1.90 5.83 -5.34
C PRO A 437 -1.35 5.68 -6.76
N MET A 438 -0.11 5.21 -6.92
CA MET A 438 0.48 5.07 -8.26
C MET A 438 -0.16 3.92 -9.04
N THR A 439 -0.58 2.87 -8.36
CA THR A 439 -1.37 1.80 -8.97
C THR A 439 -2.73 2.34 -9.43
N ALA A 440 -3.41 3.15 -8.62
CA ALA A 440 -4.69 3.75 -8.93
C ALA A 440 -4.61 4.84 -10.02
N THR A 441 -3.52 5.62 -10.07
CA THR A 441 -3.40 6.78 -10.96
C THR A 441 -2.64 6.53 -12.25
N PHE A 442 -1.90 5.41 -12.37
CA PHE A 442 -1.20 5.07 -13.61
C PHE A 442 -1.54 3.67 -14.13
N LEU A 443 -1.43 2.62 -13.30
CA LEU A 443 -1.61 1.24 -13.76
C LEU A 443 -3.09 0.92 -14.06
N LEU A 444 -4.01 1.38 -13.23
CA LEU A 444 -5.44 1.24 -13.47
C LEU A 444 -5.88 2.02 -14.72
N PRO A 445 -5.52 3.31 -14.92
CA PRO A 445 -5.77 4.03 -16.18
C PRO A 445 -5.14 3.37 -17.41
N LEU A 446 -3.95 2.81 -17.30
CA LEU A 446 -3.31 2.04 -18.39
C LEU A 446 -4.19 0.85 -18.82
N ALA A 447 -4.71 0.10 -17.84
CA ALA A 447 -5.60 -1.03 -18.11
C ALA A 447 -6.98 -0.57 -18.65
N GLN A 448 -7.53 0.52 -18.14
CA GLN A 448 -8.75 1.13 -18.67
C GLN A 448 -8.58 1.58 -20.12
N GLY A 449 -7.44 2.22 -20.46
CA GLY A 449 -7.08 2.56 -21.82
C GLY A 449 -6.97 1.32 -22.74
N ALA A 450 -6.37 0.24 -22.23
CA ALA A 450 -6.32 -1.04 -22.96
C ALA A 450 -7.72 -1.64 -23.20
N CYS A 451 -8.65 -1.52 -22.27
CA CYS A 451 -10.04 -1.93 -22.46
C CYS A 451 -10.72 -1.14 -23.56
N ILE A 452 -10.49 0.19 -23.62
CA ILE A 452 -11.03 1.04 -24.69
C ILE A 452 -10.52 0.58 -26.04
N LEU A 453 -9.21 0.35 -26.17
CA LEU A 453 -8.59 -0.13 -27.42
C LEU A 453 -9.16 -1.48 -27.87
N GLN A 454 -9.45 -2.38 -26.95
CA GLN A 454 -10.00 -3.71 -27.21
C GLN A 454 -11.54 -3.74 -27.30
N GLY A 455 -12.24 -2.61 -27.09
CA GLY A 455 -13.70 -2.54 -27.07
C GLY A 455 -14.33 -3.36 -25.94
N LYS A 456 -13.62 -3.52 -24.82
CA LYS A 456 -14.06 -4.31 -23.65
C LYS A 456 -14.77 -3.44 -22.62
N ASP A 457 -15.68 -4.07 -21.84
CA ASP A 457 -16.33 -3.40 -20.72
C ASP A 457 -15.33 -3.05 -19.62
N ILE A 458 -15.27 -1.76 -19.27
CA ILE A 458 -14.29 -1.23 -18.31
C ILE A 458 -14.61 -1.67 -16.90
N ALA A 459 -15.91 -1.79 -16.53
CA ALA A 459 -16.31 -2.23 -15.20
C ALA A 459 -15.83 -3.65 -14.90
N SER A 460 -15.93 -4.54 -15.90
CA SER A 460 -15.54 -5.94 -15.74
C SER A 460 -14.05 -6.21 -15.94
N TYR A 461 -13.39 -5.48 -16.86
CA TYR A 461 -12.02 -5.78 -17.28
C TYR A 461 -10.99 -4.71 -16.92
N GLY A 462 -11.37 -3.44 -16.86
CA GLY A 462 -10.49 -2.33 -16.50
C GLY A 462 -10.18 -2.31 -15.01
N PHE A 463 -11.15 -2.67 -14.16
CA PHE A 463 -10.95 -2.89 -12.73
C PHE A 463 -10.37 -4.28 -12.44
N GLY A 464 -9.91 -4.49 -11.21
CA GLY A 464 -9.22 -5.70 -10.78
C GLY A 464 -7.70 -5.62 -10.91
N VAL A 465 -7.16 -4.52 -11.42
CA VAL A 465 -5.72 -4.27 -11.49
C VAL A 465 -5.14 -4.11 -10.10
N VAL A 466 -5.78 -3.29 -9.28
CA VAL A 466 -5.36 -3.00 -7.90
C VAL A 466 -5.37 -4.29 -7.08
N ALA A 467 -6.42 -5.11 -7.26
CA ALA A 467 -6.54 -6.41 -6.60
C ALA A 467 -5.42 -7.39 -6.98
N LEU A 468 -5.06 -7.46 -8.27
CA LEU A 468 -3.96 -8.32 -8.72
C LEU A 468 -2.60 -7.83 -8.22
N VAL A 469 -2.40 -6.52 -8.18
CA VAL A 469 -1.21 -5.91 -7.57
C VAL A 469 -1.15 -6.22 -6.08
N ALA A 470 -2.28 -6.18 -5.36
CA ALA A 470 -2.36 -6.56 -3.96
C ALA A 470 -2.12 -8.06 -3.72
N LEU A 471 -2.54 -8.93 -4.66
CA LEU A 471 -2.34 -10.38 -4.57
C LEU A 471 -0.87 -10.79 -4.71
N ALA A 472 -0.11 -10.11 -5.57
CA ALA A 472 1.24 -10.52 -5.91
C ALA A 472 2.21 -10.56 -4.71
N PRO A 473 2.27 -9.55 -3.81
CA PRO A 473 3.09 -9.60 -2.61
C PRO A 473 2.76 -10.75 -1.67
N LEU A 474 1.48 -11.17 -1.61
CA LEU A 474 1.05 -12.29 -0.79
C LEU A 474 1.80 -13.58 -1.15
N ILE A 475 2.17 -13.71 -2.41
CA ILE A 475 2.91 -14.87 -2.92
C ILE A 475 4.41 -14.60 -2.87
N THR A 476 4.88 -13.50 -3.43
CA THR A 476 6.32 -13.24 -3.61
C THR A 476 7.07 -13.06 -2.29
N ILE A 477 6.47 -12.39 -1.30
CA ILE A 477 7.08 -12.24 0.03
C ILE A 477 7.07 -13.57 0.80
N GLN A 478 6.01 -14.38 0.66
CA GLN A 478 6.02 -15.71 1.26
C GLN A 478 7.04 -16.65 0.61
N LEU A 479 7.25 -16.57 -0.70
CA LEU A 479 8.33 -17.30 -1.38
C LEU A 479 9.71 -16.85 -0.87
N LEU A 480 9.91 -15.54 -0.66
CA LEU A 480 11.10 -15.02 -0.02
C LEU A 480 11.27 -15.62 1.40
N GLY A 481 10.19 -15.72 2.17
CA GLY A 481 10.17 -16.36 3.49
C GLY A 481 10.55 -17.84 3.45
N LEU A 482 10.12 -18.59 2.42
CA LEU A 482 10.56 -19.97 2.20
C LEU A 482 12.06 -20.06 1.94
N ILE A 483 12.59 -19.23 1.04
CA ILE A 483 14.03 -19.17 0.73
C ILE A 483 14.82 -18.85 2.00
N TYR A 484 14.38 -17.89 2.79
CA TYR A 484 14.99 -17.54 4.07
C TYR A 484 15.01 -18.72 5.04
N LYS A 485 13.88 -19.43 5.21
CA LYS A 485 13.77 -20.61 6.08
C LYS A 485 14.72 -21.74 5.67
N PHE A 486 14.80 -22.04 4.37
CA PHE A 486 15.75 -23.04 3.84
C PHE A 486 17.20 -22.65 4.08
N LYS A 487 17.55 -21.39 3.84
CA LYS A 487 18.92 -20.90 4.08
C LYS A 487 19.28 -20.98 5.56
N GLN A 488 18.39 -20.60 6.46
CA GLN A 488 18.60 -20.67 7.90
C GLN A 488 18.75 -22.12 8.39
N SER A 489 18.00 -23.06 7.80
CA SER A 489 18.14 -24.49 8.12
C SER A 489 19.51 -25.04 7.70
N HIS A 490 20.02 -24.65 6.53
CA HIS A 490 21.35 -25.07 6.07
C HIS A 490 22.48 -24.54 6.95
N VAL A 491 22.44 -23.24 7.28
CA VAL A 491 23.43 -22.64 8.18
C VAL A 491 23.42 -23.30 9.56
N LYS A 492 22.26 -23.62 10.10
CA LYS A 492 22.18 -24.34 11.37
C LYS A 492 22.76 -25.75 11.29
N SER A 493 22.56 -26.48 10.19
CA SER A 493 23.17 -27.82 10.01
C SER A 493 24.67 -27.74 9.85
N GLU A 494 25.22 -26.78 9.09
CA GLU A 494 26.67 -26.58 8.97
C GLU A 494 27.33 -26.19 10.30
N VAL A 495 26.70 -25.30 11.08
CA VAL A 495 27.20 -24.93 12.41
C VAL A 495 27.13 -26.12 13.37
N PHE A 496 26.11 -26.95 13.29
CA PHE A 496 25.97 -28.14 14.11
C PHE A 496 27.00 -29.22 13.72
N GLU A 497 27.20 -29.46 12.41
CA GLU A 497 28.26 -30.36 11.90
C GLU A 497 29.66 -29.89 12.32
N ASN A 498 29.97 -28.60 12.15
CA ASN A 498 31.28 -28.05 12.58
C ASN A 498 31.47 -28.18 14.10
N LYS A 499 30.42 -27.96 14.89
CA LYS A 499 30.49 -28.12 16.35
C LYS A 499 30.68 -29.59 16.77
N ILE A 500 30.11 -30.53 16.03
CA ILE A 500 30.32 -31.97 16.22
C ILE A 500 31.77 -32.31 15.84
N LEU A 501 32.29 -31.82 14.71
CA LEU A 501 33.67 -32.02 14.29
C LEU A 501 34.67 -31.46 15.30
N GLU A 502 34.44 -30.23 15.80
CA GLU A 502 35.26 -29.65 16.88
C GLU A 502 35.19 -30.47 18.19
N MET A 503 34.05 -31.04 18.52
CA MET A 503 33.92 -31.96 19.65
C MET A 503 34.73 -33.25 19.43
N PHE A 504 34.71 -33.83 18.22
CA PHE A 504 35.51 -35.01 17.89
C PHE A 504 37.03 -34.72 17.82
N GLU A 505 37.46 -33.56 17.34
CA GLU A 505 38.87 -33.15 17.31
C GLU A 505 39.43 -32.86 18.70
N ASN A 506 38.60 -32.47 19.66
CA ASN A 506 39.01 -32.20 21.04
C ASN A 506 38.95 -33.40 21.99
N TYR A 507 38.43 -34.56 21.50
CA TYR A 507 38.44 -35.78 22.28
C TYR A 507 39.83 -36.48 22.17
N ASP A 508 40.50 -36.60 23.30
CA ASP A 508 41.73 -37.40 23.42
C ASP A 508 41.30 -38.90 23.46
N ASP A 509 42.10 -39.79 22.85
CA ASP A 509 41.84 -41.25 22.73
C ASP A 509 41.56 -41.99 24.07
N LYS A 510 41.51 -41.25 25.17
CA LYS A 510 41.31 -41.77 26.53
C LYS A 510 39.94 -41.54 27.15
N ASP A 511 39.11 -40.76 26.50
CA ASP A 511 37.76 -40.46 27.02
C ASP A 511 36.74 -41.50 26.56
N ILE A 512 36.21 -42.25 27.51
CA ILE A 512 35.13 -43.26 27.27
C ILE A 512 33.81 -42.48 27.13
N ILE A 513 33.16 -42.60 25.96
CA ILE A 513 31.82 -42.06 25.76
C ILE A 513 30.83 -43.12 26.31
N GLU A 514 30.23 -42.86 27.47
CA GLU A 514 28.99 -43.52 27.90
C GLU A 514 27.78 -42.93 27.19
N PHE A 515 27.10 -43.76 26.43
CA PHE A 515 25.83 -43.40 25.75
C PHE A 515 24.62 -43.56 26.67
#